data_01f0499a2c4594e2d4521d43fc460643
#
_entry.id   01f0499a2c4594e2d4521d43fc460643
#
_cell.length_a   1.000
_cell.length_b   1.000
_cell.length_c   1.000
_cell.angle_alpha   90.00
_cell.angle_beta   90.00
_cell.angle_gamma   90.00
#
_symmetry.space_group_name_H-M   'P 1'
#
loop_
_entity.id
_entity.type
_entity.pdbx_description
1 polymer ?
#
loop_
_entity_poly.entity_id
_entity_poly.type
_entity_poly.pdbx_seq_one_letter_code
_entity_poly.pdbx_strand_id
1 'polypeptide(L)'
;MRQTINGSDFRRLVISAAAAIEINKQKLNELNVFPVPDGDTGTNMSMTIHAAAVDLQKTEDPNLAQAGKVAASAMLRGARGNSGVILSLLMRGISRKLKEAEVCDGVLWAQALQEGVDAAYKAVMKPAEGTILTVARLAAAKAQRAAEENNYFEYVHEAAIEEARIALAGTTDMNPVLKKAGVVDAGGKGWLVALEGMLSALRGEDVVIPEGFAAGETKDAADFSDFDTEDITFTYCTEFIIQRENNNDVEPLRAFLDGLGDSLVLVDDDEIIKVHVHTNDPGKALHEAMDWGSFVTVKIENMRLQHTEKVMTEAEKAPKIAEPEKPIGVVSVCAGDGLADVFMNLGVDGIISGGQTMNPSTQDILEAVNKVPAETVFVLPNNKNIIMAAQQVDALTPKNVVVISSKTVPQGITAMLNFNGEGSIEENEAAMTESLATVDTMQITYAARNSDFDGYDIHEGDYLALYGSALFGTSKDIKVLLRSLAEKVRDEGKEFITIYYGNDVKEKHAQKAADIFAEICPDADVNLLSGGQPVYYYLISAE
;
A
#
# COMPACT_ATOMS: atom_id res chain seq x y z
N MET A 1 16.32 28.59 18.68
CA MET A 1 14.94 28.06 18.63
C MET A 1 14.08 28.88 17.69
N ARG A 2 13.46 28.22 16.71
CA ARG A 2 12.53 28.84 15.76
C ARG A 2 11.22 29.21 16.46
N GLN A 3 10.82 30.48 16.31
CA GLN A 3 9.55 30.95 16.90
C GLN A 3 8.35 30.55 16.05
N THR A 4 8.45 30.70 14.73
CA THR A 4 7.38 30.44 13.77
C THR A 4 7.94 29.78 12.52
N ILE A 5 7.06 29.13 11.78
CA ILE A 5 7.31 28.62 10.43
C ILE A 5 6.32 29.23 9.44
N ASN A 6 6.73 29.38 8.19
CA ASN A 6 5.90 29.79 7.07
C ASN A 6 5.61 28.58 6.14
N GLY A 7 4.98 28.82 5.00
CA GLY A 7 4.63 27.76 4.05
C GLY A 7 5.82 27.06 3.41
N SER A 8 6.88 27.81 3.09
CA SER A 8 8.11 27.23 2.53
C SER A 8 8.88 26.41 3.58
N ASP A 9 8.86 26.83 4.87
CA ASP A 9 9.34 26.00 5.96
C ASP A 9 8.51 24.70 6.07
N PHE A 10 7.18 24.81 6.11
CA PHE A 10 6.28 23.63 6.22
C PHE A 10 6.49 22.64 5.08
N ARG A 11 6.61 23.14 3.83
CA ARG A 11 7.01 22.33 2.67
C ARG A 11 8.26 21.51 2.94
N ARG A 12 9.33 22.16 3.41
CA ARG A 12 10.61 21.52 3.71
C ARG A 12 10.48 20.47 4.83
N LEU A 13 9.70 20.76 5.88
CA LEU A 13 9.43 19.83 6.98
C LEU A 13 8.77 18.54 6.47
N VAL A 14 7.76 18.65 5.61
CA VAL A 14 7.05 17.47 5.07
C VAL A 14 7.95 16.64 4.15
N ILE A 15 8.76 17.29 3.30
CA ILE A 15 9.71 16.58 2.42
C ILE A 15 10.73 15.81 3.25
N SER A 16 11.28 16.43 4.31
CA SER A 16 12.24 15.78 5.22
C SER A 16 11.60 14.61 6.00
N ALA A 17 10.34 14.76 6.43
CA ALA A 17 9.59 13.68 7.06
C ALA A 17 9.41 12.47 6.09
N ALA A 18 9.14 12.73 4.81
CA ALA A 18 9.04 11.69 3.80
C ALA A 18 10.36 10.93 3.63
N ALA A 19 11.47 11.65 3.54
CA ALA A 19 12.81 11.05 3.48
C ALA A 19 13.12 10.22 4.73
N ALA A 20 12.79 10.72 5.92
CA ALA A 20 13.01 10.00 7.17
C ALA A 20 12.21 8.68 7.23
N ILE A 21 10.95 8.69 6.79
CA ILE A 21 10.13 7.46 6.72
C ILE A 21 10.72 6.48 5.70
N GLU A 22 11.13 6.95 4.52
CA GLU A 22 11.73 6.09 3.50
C GLU A 22 13.00 5.38 4.00
N ILE A 23 13.92 6.11 4.63
CA ILE A 23 15.15 5.54 5.22
C ILE A 23 14.83 4.48 6.30
N ASN A 24 13.74 4.67 7.04
CA ASN A 24 13.33 3.74 8.10
C ASN A 24 12.29 2.70 7.63
N LYS A 25 11.91 2.69 6.35
CA LYS A 25 10.85 1.85 5.79
C LYS A 25 10.99 0.37 6.18
N GLN A 26 12.18 -0.19 5.98
CA GLN A 26 12.44 -1.59 6.29
C GLN A 26 12.25 -1.89 7.80
N LYS A 27 12.77 -1.03 8.67
CA LYS A 27 12.59 -1.19 10.13
C LYS A 27 11.13 -1.09 10.55
N LEU A 28 10.34 -0.21 9.90
CA LEU A 28 8.91 -0.09 10.15
C LEU A 28 8.14 -1.34 9.68
N ASN A 29 8.54 -1.93 8.56
CA ASN A 29 8.00 -3.20 8.10
C ASN A 29 8.31 -4.35 9.07
N GLU A 30 9.53 -4.38 9.62
CA GLU A 30 9.95 -5.39 10.60
C GLU A 30 9.18 -5.31 11.93
N LEU A 31 8.75 -4.11 12.33
CA LEU A 31 7.91 -3.90 13.52
C LEU A 31 6.45 -4.32 13.31
N ASN A 32 6.02 -4.42 12.08
CA ASN A 32 4.68 -4.89 11.75
C ASN A 32 4.60 -6.40 11.90
N VAL A 33 4.45 -6.86 13.13
CA VAL A 33 4.46 -8.27 13.53
C VAL A 33 3.07 -8.85 13.39
N PHE A 34 2.80 -9.45 12.24
CA PHE A 34 1.64 -10.28 12.08
C PHE A 34 2.07 -11.68 11.65
N PRO A 35 1.30 -12.73 11.93
CA PRO A 35 1.68 -14.10 11.56
C PRO A 35 1.82 -14.29 10.05
N VAL A 36 1.15 -13.47 9.24
CA VAL A 36 1.29 -13.41 7.79
C VAL A 36 2.27 -12.30 7.43
N PRO A 37 3.15 -12.50 6.43
CA PRO A 37 4.14 -11.51 6.04
C PRO A 37 3.50 -10.38 5.23
N ASP A 38 2.60 -9.63 5.84
CA ASP A 38 2.09 -8.38 5.30
C ASP A 38 2.82 -7.15 5.85
N GLY A 39 4.02 -7.35 6.45
CA GLY A 39 4.88 -6.32 7.03
C GLY A 39 5.06 -5.08 6.14
N ASP A 40 3.97 -4.39 5.87
CA ASP A 40 3.79 -3.37 4.84
C ASP A 40 3.62 -1.96 5.42
N THR A 41 3.59 -1.80 6.76
CA THR A 41 3.35 -0.51 7.42
C THR A 41 4.33 0.56 6.97
N GLY A 42 5.62 0.24 6.91
CA GLY A 42 6.65 1.17 6.44
C GLY A 42 6.44 1.53 4.96
N THR A 43 6.13 0.56 4.13
CA THR A 43 5.85 0.75 2.70
C THR A 43 4.61 1.62 2.50
N ASN A 44 3.52 1.34 3.19
CA ASN A 44 2.27 2.10 3.08
C ASN A 44 2.46 3.56 3.55
N MET A 45 3.14 3.78 4.68
CA MET A 45 3.40 5.13 5.19
C MET A 45 4.36 5.90 4.28
N SER A 46 5.43 5.25 3.79
CA SER A 46 6.38 5.88 2.87
C SER A 46 5.70 6.28 1.56
N MET A 47 4.99 5.41 0.89
CA MET A 47 4.29 5.73 -0.35
C MET A 47 3.24 6.84 -0.16
N THR A 48 2.56 6.86 0.98
CA THR A 48 1.55 7.89 1.29
C THR A 48 2.18 9.27 1.46
N ILE A 49 3.24 9.41 2.26
CA ILE A 49 3.86 10.72 2.50
C ILE A 49 4.73 11.16 1.30
N HIS A 50 5.27 10.23 0.54
CA HIS A 50 6.02 10.51 -0.69
C HIS A 50 5.16 11.23 -1.73
N ALA A 51 3.88 10.88 -1.86
CA ALA A 51 2.95 11.60 -2.72
C ALA A 51 2.90 13.10 -2.38
N ALA A 52 2.91 13.46 -1.08
CA ALA A 52 2.98 14.85 -0.65
C ALA A 52 4.33 15.50 -0.99
N ALA A 53 5.43 14.78 -0.78
CA ALA A 53 6.77 15.31 -1.07
C ALA A 53 6.92 15.66 -2.55
N VAL A 54 6.45 14.80 -3.47
CA VAL A 54 6.47 15.02 -4.92
C VAL A 54 5.66 16.27 -5.31
N ASP A 55 4.42 16.40 -4.83
CA ASP A 55 3.58 17.54 -5.18
C ASP A 55 4.10 18.85 -4.55
N LEU A 56 4.65 18.78 -3.34
CA LEU A 56 5.27 19.94 -2.67
C LEU A 56 6.58 20.38 -3.35
N GLN A 57 7.37 19.47 -3.91
CA GLN A 57 8.59 19.81 -4.67
C GLN A 57 8.26 20.67 -5.89
N LYS A 58 7.13 20.42 -6.54
CA LYS A 58 6.64 21.18 -7.70
C LYS A 58 5.99 22.53 -7.35
N THR A 59 5.76 22.79 -6.06
CA THR A 59 5.09 24.01 -5.60
C THR A 59 6.14 25.04 -5.22
N GLU A 60 6.25 26.10 -6.01
CA GLU A 60 7.18 27.20 -5.76
C GLU A 60 6.62 28.14 -4.68
N ASP A 61 7.44 28.44 -3.67
CA ASP A 61 7.22 29.41 -2.58
C ASP A 61 5.76 29.47 -2.03
N PRO A 62 5.21 28.32 -1.56
CA PRO A 62 3.82 28.27 -1.11
C PRO A 62 3.62 29.07 0.18
N ASN A 63 2.46 29.70 0.33
CA ASN A 63 2.02 30.12 1.65
C ASN A 63 1.60 28.89 2.50
N LEU A 64 1.40 29.09 3.81
CA LEU A 64 1.14 27.99 4.75
C LEU A 64 -0.14 27.21 4.41
N ALA A 65 -1.21 27.90 4.03
CA ALA A 65 -2.47 27.29 3.63
C ALA A 65 -2.32 26.42 2.35
N GLN A 66 -1.57 26.92 1.39
CA GLN A 66 -1.30 26.20 0.14
C GLN A 66 -0.44 24.97 0.37
N ALA A 67 0.66 25.08 1.13
CA ALA A 67 1.52 23.95 1.46
C ALA A 67 0.75 22.85 2.22
N GLY A 68 -0.05 23.22 3.21
CA GLY A 68 -0.92 22.30 3.95
C GLY A 68 -1.94 21.62 3.06
N LYS A 69 -2.61 22.37 2.15
CA LYS A 69 -3.61 21.82 1.22
C LYS A 69 -2.98 20.83 0.24
N VAL A 70 -1.82 21.15 -0.34
CA VAL A 70 -1.10 20.28 -1.27
C VAL A 70 -0.72 18.99 -0.56
N ALA A 71 -0.08 19.07 0.63
CA ALA A 71 0.32 17.91 1.40
C ALA A 71 -0.88 16.99 1.73
N ALA A 72 -1.94 17.55 2.30
CA ALA A 72 -3.13 16.78 2.70
C ALA A 72 -3.84 16.12 1.50
N SER A 73 -3.97 16.83 0.39
CA SER A 73 -4.63 16.33 -0.81
C SER A 73 -3.83 15.21 -1.47
N ALA A 74 -2.52 15.37 -1.59
CA ALA A 74 -1.63 14.36 -2.17
C ALA A 74 -1.57 13.10 -1.29
N MET A 75 -1.43 13.25 0.04
CA MET A 75 -1.43 12.12 0.96
C MET A 75 -2.77 11.38 0.95
N LEU A 76 -3.90 12.07 0.83
CA LEU A 76 -5.20 11.43 0.76
C LEU A 76 -5.34 10.56 -0.49
N ARG A 77 -4.94 11.09 -1.66
CA ARG A 77 -4.94 10.31 -2.92
C ARG A 77 -3.96 9.14 -2.90
N GLY A 78 -2.77 9.38 -2.34
CA GLY A 78 -1.71 8.37 -2.23
C GLY A 78 -1.86 7.41 -1.06
N ALA A 79 -2.89 7.54 -0.22
CA ALA A 79 -3.05 6.75 1.00
C ALA A 79 -3.18 5.25 0.69
N ARG A 80 -2.35 4.44 1.37
CA ARG A 80 -2.32 2.99 1.22
C ARG A 80 -2.39 2.32 2.59
N GLY A 81 -3.16 1.25 2.68
CA GLY A 81 -3.38 0.51 3.92
C GLY A 81 -3.91 1.38 5.07
N ASN A 82 -4.15 0.77 6.22
CA ASN A 82 -4.67 1.51 7.39
C ASN A 82 -3.69 2.56 7.91
N SER A 83 -2.39 2.24 7.94
CA SER A 83 -1.34 3.14 8.44
C SER A 83 -1.18 4.40 7.56
N GLY A 84 -1.22 4.23 6.23
CA GLY A 84 -1.17 5.35 5.31
C GLY A 84 -2.44 6.21 5.37
N VAL A 85 -3.62 5.60 5.46
CA VAL A 85 -4.87 6.35 5.62
C VAL A 85 -4.87 7.16 6.91
N ILE A 86 -4.47 6.57 8.05
CA ILE A 86 -4.40 7.30 9.33
C ILE A 86 -3.39 8.46 9.22
N LEU A 87 -2.23 8.23 8.64
CA LEU A 87 -1.22 9.29 8.42
C LEU A 87 -1.79 10.44 7.55
N SER A 88 -2.54 10.12 6.51
CA SER A 88 -3.20 11.12 5.65
C SER A 88 -4.26 11.92 6.39
N LEU A 89 -5.02 11.29 7.29
CA LEU A 89 -6.02 11.95 8.12
C LEU A 89 -5.40 12.89 9.16
N LEU A 90 -4.29 12.49 9.79
CA LEU A 90 -3.51 13.37 10.67
C LEU A 90 -3.08 14.63 9.90
N MET A 91 -2.50 14.48 8.71
CA MET A 91 -2.10 15.61 7.87
C MET A 91 -3.29 16.46 7.42
N ARG A 92 -4.42 15.85 7.11
CA ARG A 92 -5.66 16.57 6.71
C ARG A 92 -6.17 17.47 7.84
N GLY A 93 -6.20 17.00 9.08
CA GLY A 93 -6.59 17.82 10.22
C GLY A 93 -5.60 18.96 10.47
N ILE A 94 -4.28 18.67 10.40
CA ILE A 94 -3.24 19.70 10.49
C ILE A 94 -3.47 20.77 9.42
N SER A 95 -3.62 20.40 8.16
CA SER A 95 -3.86 21.32 7.05
C SER A 95 -5.10 22.18 7.25
N ARG A 96 -6.19 21.59 7.75
CA ARG A 96 -7.44 22.30 8.02
C ARG A 96 -7.24 23.42 9.04
N LYS A 97 -6.45 23.16 10.08
CA LYS A 97 -6.16 24.17 11.12
C LYS A 97 -5.25 25.28 10.63
N LEU A 98 -4.32 24.96 9.71
CA LEU A 98 -3.38 25.94 9.15
C LEU A 98 -3.98 26.83 8.05
N LYS A 99 -5.20 26.54 7.58
CA LYS A 99 -5.81 27.14 6.38
C LYS A 99 -5.86 28.68 6.37
N GLU A 100 -6.06 29.30 7.53
CA GLU A 100 -6.27 30.77 7.62
C GLU A 100 -5.02 31.50 8.16
N ALA A 101 -3.91 30.79 8.37
CA ALA A 101 -2.72 31.35 8.98
C ALA A 101 -1.65 31.66 7.93
N GLU A 102 -0.96 32.78 8.10
CA GLU A 102 0.22 33.15 7.31
C GLU A 102 1.48 32.47 7.85
N VAL A 103 1.57 32.36 9.18
CA VAL A 103 2.66 31.71 9.92
C VAL A 103 2.10 30.80 11.01
N CYS A 104 2.85 29.76 11.34
CA CYS A 104 2.51 28.85 12.43
C CYS A 104 3.50 29.01 13.58
N ASP A 105 2.99 29.40 14.74
CA ASP A 105 3.70 29.41 16.02
C ASP A 105 3.43 28.11 16.82
N GLY A 106 3.94 28.04 18.05
CA GLY A 106 3.77 26.86 18.89
C GLY A 106 2.31 26.59 19.27
N VAL A 107 1.53 27.62 19.56
CA VAL A 107 0.11 27.47 19.94
C VAL A 107 -0.69 26.93 18.76
N LEU A 108 -0.52 27.52 17.58
CA LEU A 108 -1.21 27.05 16.37
C LEU A 108 -0.78 25.63 15.98
N TRP A 109 0.51 25.30 16.14
CA TRP A 109 1.02 23.95 15.88
C TRP A 109 0.40 22.90 16.81
N ALA A 110 0.33 23.18 18.11
CA ALA A 110 -0.31 22.29 19.07
C ALA A 110 -1.81 22.05 18.74
N GLN A 111 -2.51 23.12 18.36
CA GLN A 111 -3.90 23.02 17.90
C GLN A 111 -4.02 22.24 16.58
N ALA A 112 -3.06 22.39 15.66
CA ALA A 112 -3.05 21.65 14.40
C ALA A 112 -2.82 20.15 14.62
N LEU A 113 -1.92 19.76 15.50
CA LEU A 113 -1.71 18.37 15.89
C LEU A 113 -2.98 17.77 16.50
N GLN A 114 -3.68 18.50 17.39
CA GLN A 114 -4.94 18.05 17.98
C GLN A 114 -6.03 17.86 16.91
N GLU A 115 -6.18 18.79 15.99
CA GLU A 115 -7.15 18.69 14.90
C GLU A 115 -6.86 17.48 13.99
N GLY A 116 -5.57 17.13 13.79
CA GLY A 116 -5.14 15.91 13.13
C GLY A 116 -5.61 14.66 13.86
N VAL A 117 -5.41 14.62 15.16
CA VAL A 117 -5.86 13.52 16.03
C VAL A 117 -7.39 13.36 15.97
N ASP A 118 -8.13 14.45 16.10
CA ASP A 118 -9.58 14.44 16.08
C ASP A 118 -10.13 13.91 14.75
N ALA A 119 -9.51 14.33 13.64
CA ALA A 119 -9.84 13.84 12.30
C ALA A 119 -9.60 12.33 12.16
N ALA A 120 -8.48 11.82 12.68
CA ALA A 120 -8.14 10.40 12.62
C ALA A 120 -9.06 9.55 13.49
N TYR A 121 -9.32 9.95 14.75
CA TYR A 121 -10.23 9.23 15.64
C TYR A 121 -11.67 9.19 15.13
N LYS A 122 -12.12 10.27 14.48
CA LYS A 122 -13.47 10.34 13.89
C LYS A 122 -13.65 9.36 12.74
N ALA A 123 -12.60 9.13 11.95
CA ALA A 123 -12.66 8.28 10.76
C ALA A 123 -12.49 6.79 11.08
N VAL A 124 -11.82 6.44 12.19
CA VAL A 124 -11.61 5.05 12.58
C VAL A 124 -12.80 4.54 13.38
N MET A 125 -13.57 3.61 12.82
CA MET A 125 -14.80 3.10 13.46
C MET A 125 -14.58 2.46 14.84
N LYS A 126 -13.43 1.81 15.05
CA LYS A 126 -13.05 1.19 16.33
C LYS A 126 -11.60 1.56 16.66
N PRO A 127 -11.34 2.76 17.20
CA PRO A 127 -9.99 3.16 17.58
C PRO A 127 -9.39 2.19 18.61
N ALA A 128 -8.21 1.67 18.35
CA ALA A 128 -7.48 0.80 19.27
C ALA A 128 -6.38 1.59 19.97
N GLU A 129 -6.31 1.49 21.30
CA GLU A 129 -5.21 2.04 22.08
C GLU A 129 -3.95 1.19 21.91
N GLY A 130 -2.78 1.80 22.14
CA GLY A 130 -1.48 1.18 21.86
C GLY A 130 -1.11 1.18 20.38
N THR A 131 -1.62 2.14 19.60
CA THR A 131 -1.37 2.30 18.16
C THR A 131 -0.90 3.72 17.82
N ILE A 132 -0.66 3.99 16.53
CA ILE A 132 -0.37 5.35 16.01
C ILE A 132 -1.35 6.41 16.55
N LEU A 133 -2.62 6.06 16.77
CA LEU A 133 -3.62 6.97 17.31
C LEU A 133 -3.27 7.40 18.74
N THR A 134 -2.85 6.46 19.58
CA THR A 134 -2.41 6.73 20.97
C THR A 134 -1.17 7.62 20.97
N VAL A 135 -0.17 7.30 20.15
CA VAL A 135 1.08 8.07 20.07
C VAL A 135 0.80 9.50 19.60
N ALA A 136 -0.01 9.68 18.57
CA ALA A 136 -0.39 11.00 18.06
C ALA A 136 -1.18 11.81 19.10
N ARG A 137 -2.15 11.18 19.79
CA ARG A 137 -2.98 11.84 20.81
C ARG A 137 -2.17 12.34 22.00
N LEU A 138 -1.28 11.50 22.53
CA LEU A 138 -0.45 11.87 23.66
C LEU A 138 0.56 12.96 23.29
N ALA A 139 1.17 12.88 22.12
CA ALA A 139 2.05 13.91 21.57
C ALA A 139 1.32 15.26 21.42
N ALA A 140 0.11 15.28 20.87
CA ALA A 140 -0.69 16.50 20.73
C ALA A 140 -1.07 17.10 22.09
N ALA A 141 -1.46 16.27 23.06
CA ALA A 141 -1.77 16.73 24.42
C ALA A 141 -0.56 17.33 25.14
N LYS A 142 0.65 16.81 24.92
CA LYS A 142 1.89 17.39 25.44
C LYS A 142 2.24 18.69 24.72
N ALA A 143 2.06 18.74 23.40
CA ALA A 143 2.24 19.97 22.62
C ALA A 143 1.38 21.13 23.14
N GLN A 144 0.11 20.86 23.47
CA GLN A 144 -0.80 21.87 24.04
C GLN A 144 -0.26 22.43 25.37
N ARG A 145 0.17 21.57 26.29
CA ARG A 145 0.77 21.99 27.57
C ARG A 145 2.07 22.77 27.37
N ALA A 146 2.93 22.33 26.46
CA ALA A 146 4.17 23.01 26.15
C ALA A 146 3.94 24.41 25.54
N ALA A 147 2.87 24.56 24.74
CA ALA A 147 2.50 25.85 24.15
C ALA A 147 2.01 26.88 25.18
N GLU A 148 1.49 26.45 26.33
CA GLU A 148 1.17 27.33 27.47
C GLU A 148 2.43 27.85 28.16
N GLU A 149 3.53 27.09 28.13
CA GLU A 149 4.80 27.46 28.73
C GLU A 149 5.65 28.33 27.79
N ASN A 150 5.69 27.98 26.51
CA ASN A 150 6.47 28.69 25.50
C ASN A 150 5.85 28.55 24.11
N ASN A 151 5.52 29.66 23.47
CA ASN A 151 4.87 29.71 22.16
C ASN A 151 5.86 29.59 20.97
N TYR A 152 7.05 29.07 21.15
CA TYR A 152 7.97 28.83 20.04
C TYR A 152 7.64 27.50 19.36
N PHE A 153 7.51 27.54 18.04
CA PHE A 153 7.21 26.35 17.24
C PHE A 153 8.16 25.17 17.56
N GLU A 154 9.47 25.43 17.56
CA GLU A 154 10.48 24.38 17.82
C GLU A 154 10.33 23.77 19.22
N TYR A 155 10.09 24.60 20.26
CA TYR A 155 9.90 24.13 21.63
C TYR A 155 8.69 23.16 21.74
N VAL A 156 7.57 23.55 21.15
CA VAL A 156 6.34 22.76 21.17
C VAL A 156 6.48 21.49 20.37
N HIS A 157 7.18 21.56 19.22
CA HIS A 157 7.42 20.40 18.38
C HIS A 157 8.35 19.36 19.05
N GLU A 158 9.42 19.84 19.74
CA GLU A 158 10.29 18.96 20.54
C GLU A 158 9.55 18.29 21.70
N ALA A 159 8.68 19.02 22.39
CA ALA A 159 7.86 18.45 23.45
C ALA A 159 6.90 17.37 22.93
N ALA A 160 6.34 17.56 21.74
CA ALA A 160 5.53 16.54 21.07
C ALA A 160 6.33 15.27 20.74
N ILE A 161 7.55 15.42 20.24
CA ILE A 161 8.46 14.29 19.94
C ILE A 161 8.84 13.53 21.20
N GLU A 162 9.18 14.23 22.29
CA GLU A 162 9.53 13.59 23.56
C GLU A 162 8.38 12.72 24.08
N GLU A 163 7.18 13.27 24.09
CA GLU A 163 6.00 12.48 24.51
C GLU A 163 5.67 11.35 23.54
N ALA A 164 5.84 11.56 22.23
CA ALA A 164 5.66 10.51 21.25
C ALA A 164 6.59 9.31 21.49
N ARG A 165 7.85 9.54 21.91
CA ARG A 165 8.80 8.49 22.30
C ARG A 165 8.32 7.71 23.53
N ILE A 166 7.83 8.42 24.54
CA ILE A 166 7.31 7.80 25.77
C ILE A 166 6.06 6.99 25.46
N ALA A 167 5.14 7.58 24.71
CA ALA A 167 3.89 6.92 24.31
C ALA A 167 4.16 5.67 23.45
N LEU A 168 5.11 5.76 22.51
CA LEU A 168 5.51 4.63 21.68
C LEU A 168 6.04 3.46 22.51
N ALA A 169 6.91 3.72 23.46
CA ALA A 169 7.42 2.67 24.37
C ALA A 169 6.27 2.00 25.15
N GLY A 170 5.25 2.76 25.53
CA GLY A 170 4.06 2.26 26.22
C GLY A 170 3.10 1.42 25.36
N THR A 171 3.20 1.50 24.03
CA THR A 171 2.27 0.77 23.13
C THR A 171 2.34 -0.75 23.32
N THR A 172 3.51 -1.28 23.64
CA THR A 172 3.72 -2.71 23.91
C THR A 172 2.87 -3.21 25.07
N ASP A 173 2.69 -2.40 26.13
CA ASP A 173 1.88 -2.80 27.28
C ASP A 173 0.38 -2.57 27.08
N MET A 174 0.00 -1.66 26.20
CA MET A 174 -1.40 -1.32 25.91
C MET A 174 -2.07 -2.29 24.94
N ASN A 175 -1.29 -2.92 24.05
CA ASN A 175 -1.80 -3.82 23.04
C ASN A 175 -1.28 -5.25 23.28
N PRO A 176 -2.19 -6.22 23.58
CA PRO A 176 -1.80 -7.61 23.87
C PRO A 176 -0.99 -8.28 22.75
N VAL A 177 -1.26 -7.94 21.49
CA VAL A 177 -0.53 -8.48 20.33
C VAL A 177 0.91 -7.98 20.32
N LEU A 178 1.13 -6.67 20.52
CA LEU A 178 2.45 -6.07 20.60
C LEU A 178 3.24 -6.59 21.82
N LYS A 179 2.55 -6.74 22.95
CA LYS A 179 3.15 -7.28 24.18
C LYS A 179 3.68 -8.68 23.96
N LYS A 180 2.92 -9.52 23.28
CA LYS A 180 3.29 -10.91 23.00
C LYS A 180 4.46 -11.00 22.05
N ALA A 181 4.51 -10.11 21.04
CA ALA A 181 5.61 -10.03 20.08
C ALA A 181 6.84 -9.28 20.61
N GLY A 182 6.75 -8.60 21.76
CA GLY A 182 7.86 -7.83 22.36
C GLY A 182 8.28 -6.61 21.54
N VAL A 183 7.37 -6.04 20.75
CA VAL A 183 7.65 -4.92 19.85
C VAL A 183 6.72 -3.73 20.13
N VAL A 184 7.11 -2.55 19.64
CA VAL A 184 6.29 -1.33 19.65
C VAL A 184 5.41 -1.25 18.40
N ASP A 185 4.38 -0.38 18.42
CA ASP A 185 3.53 -0.16 17.26
C ASP A 185 4.30 0.42 16.07
N ALA A 186 4.23 -0.24 14.93
CA ALA A 186 4.92 0.15 13.69
C ALA A 186 4.43 1.52 13.16
N GLY A 187 3.11 1.74 13.18
CA GLY A 187 2.49 3.01 12.76
C GLY A 187 2.88 4.17 13.67
N GLY A 188 2.86 3.95 14.99
CA GLY A 188 3.32 4.93 15.99
C GLY A 188 4.81 5.25 15.85
N LYS A 189 5.64 4.24 15.54
CA LYS A 189 7.06 4.47 15.22
C LYS A 189 7.21 5.31 13.95
N GLY A 190 6.42 5.04 12.92
CA GLY A 190 6.43 5.81 11.68
C GLY A 190 6.02 7.28 11.91
N TRP A 191 5.01 7.54 12.75
CA TRP A 191 4.63 8.90 13.13
C TRP A 191 5.75 9.63 13.87
N LEU A 192 6.40 8.97 14.83
CA LEU A 192 7.57 9.53 15.54
C LEU A 192 8.70 9.86 14.55
N VAL A 193 9.03 8.96 13.63
CA VAL A 193 10.06 9.19 12.60
C VAL A 193 9.71 10.40 11.72
N ALA A 194 8.44 10.59 11.36
CA ALA A 194 8.01 11.78 10.62
C ALA A 194 8.24 13.07 11.40
N LEU A 195 7.86 13.11 12.68
CA LEU A 195 8.10 14.28 13.54
C LEU A 195 9.59 14.56 13.72
N GLU A 196 10.41 13.54 13.91
CA GLU A 196 11.87 13.66 14.02
C GLU A 196 12.50 14.20 12.71
N GLY A 197 12.03 13.73 11.55
CA GLY A 197 12.43 14.25 10.25
C GLY A 197 12.07 15.72 10.06
N MET A 198 10.90 16.15 10.53
CA MET A 198 10.51 17.57 10.54
C MET A 198 11.46 18.39 11.41
N LEU A 199 11.82 17.91 12.60
CA LEU A 199 12.74 18.61 13.50
C LEU A 199 14.13 18.78 12.90
N SER A 200 14.65 17.74 12.22
CA SER A 200 15.94 17.81 11.53
C SER A 200 15.95 18.93 10.49
N ALA A 201 14.92 18.99 9.64
CA ALA A 201 14.80 20.07 8.65
C ALA A 201 14.67 21.46 9.31
N LEU A 202 13.93 21.57 10.42
CA LEU A 202 13.78 22.82 11.15
C LEU A 202 15.13 23.36 11.64
N ARG A 203 16.06 22.48 11.98
CA ARG A 203 17.43 22.78 12.44
C ARG A 203 18.43 22.99 11.30
N GLY A 204 17.98 22.81 10.04
CA GLY A 204 18.83 22.92 8.86
C GLY A 204 19.66 21.65 8.57
N GLU A 205 19.27 20.54 9.18
CA GLU A 205 19.81 19.19 8.96
C GLU A 205 18.80 18.40 8.14
N ASP A 206 18.56 18.83 6.90
CA ASP A 206 17.55 18.19 6.05
C ASP A 206 17.91 16.72 5.86
N VAL A 207 16.94 15.84 6.12
CA VAL A 207 17.07 14.41 5.86
C VAL A 207 17.00 14.22 4.34
N VAL A 208 18.09 13.74 3.76
CA VAL A 208 18.19 13.43 2.33
C VAL A 208 18.30 11.93 2.17
N ILE A 209 17.55 11.36 1.27
CA ILE A 209 17.69 9.95 0.91
C ILE A 209 19.06 9.78 0.27
N PRO A 210 19.97 8.92 0.81
CA PRO A 210 21.27 8.72 0.22
C PRO A 210 21.17 8.25 -1.24
N GLU A 211 22.05 8.74 -2.11
CA GLU A 211 22.19 8.22 -3.48
C GLU A 211 22.50 6.71 -3.40
N GLY A 212 21.65 5.89 -4.02
CA GLY A 212 21.72 4.42 -3.91
C GLY A 212 20.71 3.78 -2.97
N PHE A 213 19.98 4.55 -2.15
CA PHE A 213 18.76 4.06 -1.52
C PHE A 213 17.67 4.02 -2.60
N ALA A 214 17.60 2.92 -3.34
CA ALA A 214 16.54 2.74 -4.33
C ALA A 214 15.20 2.74 -3.58
N ALA A 215 14.47 3.82 -3.73
CA ALA A 215 13.02 3.75 -3.62
C ALA A 215 12.61 2.64 -4.58
N GLY A 216 11.97 1.59 -4.07
CA GLY A 216 11.31 0.64 -4.93
C GLY A 216 10.39 1.43 -5.86
N GLU A 217 10.71 1.42 -7.12
CA GLU A 217 10.06 1.99 -8.28
C GLU A 217 8.88 2.94 -8.01
N THR A 218 9.17 4.20 -7.69
CA THR A 218 8.39 5.30 -8.20
C THR A 218 9.23 5.87 -9.34
N LYS A 219 8.78 5.64 -10.59
CA LYS A 219 9.34 6.28 -11.75
C LYS A 219 9.47 7.77 -11.47
N ASP A 220 10.70 8.30 -11.49
CA ASP A 220 10.90 9.69 -11.82
C ASP A 220 10.26 9.88 -13.20
N ALA A 221 9.05 10.42 -13.19
CA ALA A 221 8.51 10.97 -14.41
C ALA A 221 9.36 12.20 -14.69
N ALA A 222 10.34 12.03 -15.57
CA ALA A 222 10.99 13.16 -16.18
C ALA A 222 9.87 14.10 -16.66
N ASP A 223 10.01 15.36 -16.35
CA ASP A 223 9.08 16.40 -16.80
C ASP A 223 9.24 16.54 -18.31
N PHE A 224 8.36 15.90 -19.06
CA PHE A 224 8.33 15.93 -20.52
C PHE A 224 7.31 16.94 -21.04
N SER A 225 6.85 17.89 -20.22
CA SER A 225 5.82 18.87 -20.60
C SER A 225 6.25 19.82 -21.72
N ASP A 226 7.55 19.90 -22.03
CA ASP A 226 8.13 20.82 -23.04
C ASP A 226 8.66 20.12 -24.32
N PHE A 227 8.45 18.80 -24.49
CA PHE A 227 8.94 18.10 -25.69
C PHE A 227 7.79 17.67 -26.60
N ASP A 228 7.89 18.01 -27.88
CA ASP A 228 6.99 17.56 -28.93
C ASP A 228 7.30 16.09 -29.30
N THR A 229 6.28 15.27 -29.63
CA THR A 229 6.47 13.84 -30.01
C THR A 229 7.40 13.64 -31.21
N GLU A 230 7.60 14.68 -32.04
CA GLU A 230 8.52 14.66 -33.16
C GLU A 230 10.00 14.74 -32.73
N ASP A 231 10.28 15.15 -31.49
CA ASP A 231 11.64 15.28 -30.96
C ASP A 231 12.20 13.99 -30.33
N ILE A 232 11.39 12.94 -30.17
CA ILE A 232 11.84 11.66 -29.62
C ILE A 232 12.63 10.90 -30.69
N THR A 233 13.96 11.04 -30.67
CA THR A 233 14.88 10.39 -31.60
C THR A 233 14.95 8.87 -31.36
N PHE A 234 14.97 8.43 -30.10
CA PHE A 234 15.04 7.02 -29.71
C PHE A 234 13.74 6.57 -29.07
N THR A 235 13.16 5.50 -29.59
CA THR A 235 11.79 5.08 -29.26
C THR A 235 11.67 4.35 -27.94
N TYR A 236 12.70 3.59 -27.53
CA TYR A 236 12.61 2.67 -26.40
C TYR A 236 13.55 3.09 -25.26
N CYS A 237 12.97 3.30 -24.07
CA CYS A 237 13.69 3.29 -22.80
C CYS A 237 13.99 1.83 -22.46
N THR A 238 15.26 1.49 -22.33
CA THR A 238 15.73 0.13 -22.09
C THR A 238 16.57 0.11 -20.82
N GLU A 239 16.07 -0.57 -19.79
CA GLU A 239 16.73 -0.74 -18.50
C GLU A 239 17.02 -2.22 -18.25
N PHE A 240 18.21 -2.55 -17.77
CA PHE A 240 18.51 -3.90 -17.35
C PHE A 240 19.59 -3.96 -16.27
N ILE A 241 19.57 -5.04 -15.49
CA ILE A 241 20.58 -5.37 -14.49
C ILE A 241 21.18 -6.71 -14.86
N ILE A 242 22.51 -6.76 -14.93
CA ILE A 242 23.29 -7.97 -15.19
C ILE A 242 23.92 -8.42 -13.87
N GLN A 243 23.78 -9.70 -13.52
CA GLN A 243 24.61 -10.35 -12.51
C GLN A 243 25.99 -10.56 -13.15
N ARG A 244 27.02 -9.94 -12.57
CA ARG A 244 28.37 -9.97 -13.12
C ARG A 244 28.97 -11.37 -12.99
N GLU A 245 29.40 -11.97 -14.09
CA GLU A 245 30.00 -13.32 -14.11
C GLU A 245 31.50 -13.30 -14.45
N ASN A 246 32.05 -12.10 -14.74
CA ASN A 246 33.45 -11.91 -15.04
C ASN A 246 33.92 -10.50 -14.62
N ASN A 247 35.22 -10.28 -14.61
CA ASN A 247 35.85 -9.00 -14.27
C ASN A 247 36.23 -8.19 -15.53
N ASN A 248 35.53 -8.38 -16.65
CA ASN A 248 35.79 -7.63 -17.87
C ASN A 248 35.54 -6.13 -17.61
N ASP A 249 36.36 -5.30 -18.24
CA ASP A 249 36.17 -3.85 -18.28
C ASP A 249 34.81 -3.52 -18.92
N VAL A 250 34.04 -2.65 -18.33
CA VAL A 250 32.72 -2.23 -18.82
C VAL A 250 32.78 -1.09 -19.84
N GLU A 251 33.95 -0.47 -20.02
CA GLU A 251 34.10 0.63 -20.97
C GLU A 251 33.77 0.25 -22.43
N PRO A 252 34.08 -0.97 -22.93
CA PRO A 252 33.59 -1.40 -24.24
C PRO A 252 32.07 -1.46 -24.34
N LEU A 253 31.35 -1.94 -23.29
CA LEU A 253 29.90 -1.95 -23.24
C LEU A 253 29.34 -0.52 -23.23
N ARG A 254 29.94 0.36 -22.41
CA ARG A 254 29.57 1.78 -22.35
C ARG A 254 29.71 2.45 -23.74
N ALA A 255 30.85 2.27 -24.38
CA ALA A 255 31.10 2.85 -25.71
C ALA A 255 30.15 2.31 -26.79
N PHE A 256 29.79 1.04 -26.72
CA PHE A 256 28.81 0.42 -27.61
C PHE A 256 27.42 1.01 -27.41
N LEU A 257 26.96 1.09 -26.16
CA LEU A 257 25.64 1.60 -25.83
C LEU A 257 25.49 3.10 -26.10
N ASP A 258 26.55 3.88 -25.89
CA ASP A 258 26.60 5.31 -26.23
C ASP A 258 26.46 5.55 -27.76
N GLY A 259 27.01 4.64 -28.55
CA GLY A 259 26.83 4.65 -30.00
C GLY A 259 25.47 4.11 -30.48
N LEU A 260 24.72 3.42 -29.63
CA LEU A 260 23.44 2.80 -29.98
C LEU A 260 22.23 3.70 -29.64
N GLY A 261 22.43 4.70 -28.78
CA GLY A 261 21.34 5.52 -28.30
C GLY A 261 21.79 6.79 -27.58
N ASP A 262 20.88 7.35 -26.76
CA ASP A 262 21.16 8.48 -25.86
C ASP A 262 20.76 8.18 -24.43
N SER A 263 20.93 9.19 -23.53
CA SER A 263 20.55 9.10 -22.11
C SER A 263 21.16 7.90 -21.39
N LEU A 264 22.35 7.47 -21.81
CA LEU A 264 23.03 6.31 -21.24
C LEU A 264 23.46 6.59 -19.80
N VAL A 265 22.99 5.75 -18.88
CA VAL A 265 23.48 5.62 -17.52
C VAL A 265 23.95 4.18 -17.33
N LEU A 266 25.25 3.99 -17.06
CA LEU A 266 25.84 2.69 -16.76
C LEU A 266 26.54 2.78 -15.39
N VAL A 267 26.05 2.00 -14.43
CA VAL A 267 26.63 1.86 -13.09
C VAL A 267 27.23 0.46 -12.99
N ASP A 268 28.52 0.41 -12.68
CA ASP A 268 29.29 -0.82 -12.52
C ASP A 268 29.65 -1.02 -11.04
N ASP A 269 29.33 -2.19 -10.52
CA ASP A 269 29.63 -2.64 -9.16
C ASP A 269 30.33 -4.01 -9.24
N ASP A 270 30.93 -4.45 -8.13
CA ASP A 270 31.63 -5.74 -8.05
C ASP A 270 30.71 -6.94 -8.36
N GLU A 271 29.39 -6.82 -8.08
CA GLU A 271 28.42 -7.91 -8.23
C GLU A 271 27.45 -7.70 -9.40
N ILE A 272 27.12 -6.45 -9.75
CA ILE A 272 26.10 -6.15 -10.75
C ILE A 272 26.53 -5.00 -11.68
N ILE A 273 25.98 -5.02 -12.90
CA ILE A 273 26.05 -3.89 -13.84
C ILE A 273 24.61 -3.44 -14.11
N LYS A 274 24.29 -2.18 -13.80
CA LYS A 274 22.98 -1.57 -14.11
C LYS A 274 23.12 -0.64 -15.30
N VAL A 275 22.23 -0.81 -16.28
CA VAL A 275 22.20 -0.01 -17.51
C VAL A 275 20.81 0.59 -17.69
N HIS A 276 20.80 1.87 -18.10
CA HIS A 276 19.66 2.58 -18.66
C HIS A 276 20.11 3.24 -19.97
N VAL A 277 19.40 3.04 -21.06
CA VAL A 277 19.69 3.64 -22.37
C VAL A 277 18.42 3.85 -23.18
N HIS A 278 18.32 4.99 -23.87
CA HIS A 278 17.28 5.20 -24.88
C HIS A 278 17.79 4.76 -26.22
N THR A 279 17.14 3.81 -26.87
CA THR A 279 17.59 3.25 -28.15
C THR A 279 16.41 2.86 -29.05
N ASN A 280 16.68 2.75 -30.36
CA ASN A 280 15.75 2.17 -31.32
C ASN A 280 15.92 0.65 -31.48
N ASP A 281 16.99 0.08 -30.91
CA ASP A 281 17.30 -1.34 -31.01
C ASP A 281 17.66 -1.95 -29.64
N PRO A 282 16.66 -2.13 -28.76
CA PRO A 282 16.90 -2.72 -27.44
C PRO A 282 17.46 -4.14 -27.51
N GLY A 283 17.14 -4.88 -28.58
CA GLY A 283 17.67 -6.22 -28.78
C GLY A 283 19.20 -6.26 -28.91
N LYS A 284 19.80 -5.26 -29.60
CA LYS A 284 21.26 -5.16 -29.68
C LYS A 284 21.89 -4.78 -28.36
N ALA A 285 21.27 -3.85 -27.62
CA ALA A 285 21.75 -3.46 -26.29
C ALA A 285 21.81 -4.67 -25.34
N LEU A 286 20.77 -5.49 -25.32
CA LEU A 286 20.74 -6.70 -24.51
C LEU A 286 21.72 -7.77 -25.00
N HIS A 287 21.83 -7.97 -26.32
CA HIS A 287 22.74 -8.98 -26.87
C HIS A 287 24.19 -8.72 -26.48
N GLU A 288 24.66 -7.49 -26.67
CA GLU A 288 26.02 -7.09 -26.29
C GLU A 288 26.27 -7.25 -24.80
N ALA A 289 25.28 -6.88 -23.99
CA ALA A 289 25.37 -6.93 -22.51
C ALA A 289 25.56 -8.35 -21.95
N MET A 290 25.16 -9.39 -22.67
CA MET A 290 25.31 -10.80 -22.25
C MET A 290 26.76 -11.24 -22.07
N ASP A 291 27.73 -10.53 -22.70
CA ASP A 291 29.15 -10.85 -22.54
C ASP A 291 29.69 -10.56 -21.14
N TRP A 292 28.94 -9.84 -20.29
CA TRP A 292 29.32 -9.53 -18.90
C TRP A 292 28.65 -10.40 -17.86
N GLY A 293 27.55 -11.09 -18.21
CA GLY A 293 26.84 -12.01 -17.29
C GLY A 293 25.38 -12.21 -17.64
N SER A 294 24.63 -12.83 -16.74
CA SER A 294 23.20 -13.13 -16.90
C SER A 294 22.31 -11.98 -16.42
N PHE A 295 21.14 -11.80 -17.07
CA PHE A 295 20.19 -10.77 -16.67
C PHE A 295 19.45 -11.13 -15.39
N VAL A 296 19.43 -10.20 -14.44
CA VAL A 296 18.57 -10.23 -13.24
C VAL A 296 17.21 -9.65 -13.57
N THR A 297 17.19 -8.50 -14.26
CA THR A 297 15.96 -7.84 -14.71
C THR A 297 16.17 -7.20 -16.08
N VAL A 298 15.11 -7.17 -16.89
CA VAL A 298 15.06 -6.43 -18.16
C VAL A 298 13.72 -5.74 -18.25
N LYS A 299 13.74 -4.43 -18.58
CA LYS A 299 12.56 -3.61 -18.80
C LYS A 299 12.73 -2.81 -20.08
N ILE A 300 11.73 -2.85 -20.97
CA ILE A 300 11.71 -2.10 -22.22
C ILE A 300 10.37 -1.39 -22.32
N GLU A 301 10.40 -0.07 -22.46
CA GLU A 301 9.19 0.75 -22.59
C GLU A 301 9.25 1.59 -23.88
N ASN A 302 8.10 1.70 -24.56
CA ASN A 302 7.99 2.55 -25.74
C ASN A 302 7.63 3.98 -25.31
N MET A 303 8.61 4.89 -25.35
CA MET A 303 8.45 6.28 -24.91
C MET A 303 7.49 7.08 -25.79
N ARG A 304 7.35 6.75 -27.07
CA ARG A 304 6.39 7.41 -27.96
C ARG A 304 4.95 7.09 -27.55
N LEU A 305 4.66 5.86 -27.13
CA LEU A 305 3.34 5.48 -26.60
C LEU A 305 3.07 6.16 -25.25
N GLN A 306 4.07 6.18 -24.38
CA GLN A 306 3.95 6.88 -23.08
C GLN A 306 3.77 8.39 -23.24
N HIS A 307 4.43 9.01 -24.24
CA HIS A 307 4.28 10.43 -24.53
C HIS A 307 2.89 10.75 -25.09
N THR A 308 2.35 9.92 -25.97
CA THR A 308 1.00 10.10 -26.54
C THR A 308 -0.07 10.02 -25.43
N GLU A 309 0.14 9.18 -24.42
CA GLU A 309 -0.74 9.12 -23.24
C GLU A 309 -0.54 10.32 -22.29
N LYS A 310 0.63 10.97 -22.28
CA LYS A 310 0.94 12.12 -21.39
C LYS A 310 0.62 13.49 -22.00
N VAL A 311 0.60 13.63 -23.33
CA VAL A 311 0.29 14.89 -24.06
C VAL A 311 -1.20 15.16 -24.15
N MET A 312 -2.04 14.26 -23.67
CA MET A 312 -3.42 14.65 -23.33
C MET A 312 -3.37 15.76 -22.28
N THR A 313 -3.83 16.94 -22.66
CA THR A 313 -3.77 18.18 -21.87
C THR A 313 -4.34 17.99 -20.45
N GLU A 314 -3.92 18.80 -19.47
CA GLU A 314 -4.45 18.74 -18.08
C GLU A 314 -5.99 18.83 -18.02
N ALA A 315 -6.64 19.45 -19.03
CA ALA A 315 -8.09 19.45 -19.20
C ALA A 315 -8.66 18.09 -19.63
N GLU A 316 -7.85 17.21 -20.25
CA GLU A 316 -8.20 15.82 -20.60
C GLU A 316 -7.78 14.83 -19.50
N LYS A 317 -6.95 15.26 -18.56
CA LYS A 317 -6.51 14.48 -17.37
C LYS A 317 -7.45 14.61 -16.17
N ALA A 318 -8.47 15.47 -16.21
CA ALA A 318 -9.58 15.33 -15.28
C ALA A 318 -10.14 13.90 -15.47
N PRO A 319 -10.19 13.06 -14.42
CA PRO A 319 -10.68 11.70 -14.54
C PRO A 319 -12.06 11.76 -15.21
N LYS A 320 -12.16 11.26 -16.44
CA LYS A 320 -13.45 11.20 -17.16
C LYS A 320 -14.32 10.27 -16.35
N ILE A 321 -15.25 10.85 -15.60
CA ILE A 321 -16.28 10.11 -14.90
C ILE A 321 -17.21 9.56 -15.96
N ALA A 322 -17.30 8.24 -16.06
CA ALA A 322 -18.20 7.61 -17.01
C ALA A 322 -19.64 8.01 -16.71
N GLU A 323 -20.37 8.41 -17.74
CA GLU A 323 -21.79 8.72 -17.62
C GLU A 323 -22.56 7.44 -17.21
N PRO A 324 -23.54 7.55 -16.30
CA PRO A 324 -24.28 6.38 -15.86
C PRO A 324 -25.12 5.76 -16.98
N GLU A 325 -24.93 4.49 -17.24
CA GLU A 325 -25.75 3.64 -18.13
C GLU A 325 -26.64 2.69 -17.34
N LYS A 326 -26.31 2.49 -16.03
CA LYS A 326 -27.04 1.62 -15.12
C LYS A 326 -27.07 2.20 -13.69
N PRO A 327 -28.04 1.79 -12.84
CA PRO A 327 -28.15 2.33 -11.49
C PRO A 327 -27.00 1.88 -10.58
N ILE A 328 -26.57 0.62 -10.68
CA ILE A 328 -25.57 0.03 -9.79
C ILE A 328 -24.47 -0.65 -10.59
N GLY A 329 -23.21 -0.40 -10.19
CA GLY A 329 -22.04 -1.13 -10.64
C GLY A 329 -21.21 -1.64 -9.47
N VAL A 330 -20.28 -2.55 -9.74
CA VAL A 330 -19.43 -3.16 -8.71
C VAL A 330 -17.97 -3.17 -9.16
N VAL A 331 -17.06 -2.79 -8.26
CA VAL A 331 -15.62 -2.99 -8.42
C VAL A 331 -15.08 -3.88 -7.30
N SER A 332 -14.11 -4.71 -7.62
CA SER A 332 -13.53 -5.66 -6.66
C SER A 332 -12.01 -5.59 -6.66
N VAL A 333 -11.40 -5.64 -5.47
CA VAL A 333 -9.96 -5.74 -5.32
C VAL A 333 -9.57 -7.21 -5.25
N CYS A 334 -8.67 -7.66 -6.12
CA CYS A 334 -8.06 -8.97 -6.03
C CYS A 334 -6.70 -9.01 -6.72
N ALA A 335 -5.92 -10.04 -6.40
CA ALA A 335 -4.66 -10.38 -7.07
C ALA A 335 -4.74 -11.82 -7.57
N GLY A 336 -4.36 -12.02 -8.82
CA GLY A 336 -4.41 -13.30 -9.52
C GLY A 336 -5.47 -13.31 -10.62
N ASP A 337 -5.05 -13.70 -11.82
CA ASP A 337 -5.90 -13.65 -13.02
C ASP A 337 -7.13 -14.55 -12.87
N GLY A 338 -6.98 -15.74 -12.26
CA GLY A 338 -8.10 -16.63 -12.05
C GLY A 338 -9.15 -16.09 -11.08
N LEU A 339 -8.74 -15.38 -10.02
CA LEU A 339 -9.67 -14.68 -9.11
C LEU A 339 -10.36 -13.52 -9.82
N ALA A 340 -9.63 -12.77 -10.65
CA ALA A 340 -10.22 -11.71 -11.48
C ALA A 340 -11.29 -12.26 -12.41
N ASP A 341 -11.02 -13.37 -13.08
CA ASP A 341 -11.99 -14.06 -13.96
C ASP A 341 -13.24 -14.50 -13.18
N VAL A 342 -13.09 -15.01 -11.96
CA VAL A 342 -14.24 -15.36 -11.09
C VAL A 342 -15.12 -14.14 -10.83
N PHE A 343 -14.54 -13.00 -10.42
CA PHE A 343 -15.29 -11.78 -10.16
C PHE A 343 -15.96 -11.23 -11.43
N MET A 344 -15.26 -11.23 -12.56
CA MET A 344 -15.82 -10.76 -13.84
C MET A 344 -17.00 -11.64 -14.28
N ASN A 345 -16.89 -12.96 -14.10
CA ASN A 345 -17.98 -13.90 -14.40
C ASN A 345 -19.19 -13.72 -13.48
N LEU A 346 -19.00 -13.21 -12.26
CA LEU A 346 -20.07 -12.86 -11.33
C LEU A 346 -20.69 -11.47 -11.60
N GLY A 347 -20.20 -10.75 -12.63
CA GLY A 347 -20.78 -9.47 -13.05
C GLY A 347 -20.14 -8.24 -12.41
N VAL A 348 -18.93 -8.33 -11.88
CA VAL A 348 -18.14 -7.18 -11.45
C VAL A 348 -17.72 -6.36 -12.66
N ASP A 349 -17.85 -5.03 -12.60
CA ASP A 349 -17.56 -4.12 -13.71
C ASP A 349 -16.07 -3.77 -13.85
N GLY A 350 -15.33 -3.91 -12.78
CA GLY A 350 -13.91 -3.57 -12.79
C GLY A 350 -13.13 -4.26 -11.69
N ILE A 351 -11.91 -4.67 -12.04
CA ILE A 351 -10.96 -5.27 -11.11
C ILE A 351 -9.88 -4.24 -10.76
N ILE A 352 -9.62 -4.11 -9.47
CA ILE A 352 -8.51 -3.31 -8.94
C ILE A 352 -7.42 -4.30 -8.55
N SER A 353 -6.30 -4.26 -9.27
CA SER A 353 -5.17 -5.14 -8.95
C SER A 353 -4.54 -4.73 -7.62
N GLY A 354 -4.45 -5.67 -6.69
CA GLY A 354 -3.88 -5.44 -5.37
C GLY A 354 -4.32 -6.51 -4.38
N GLY A 355 -3.78 -6.42 -3.19
CA GLY A 355 -4.07 -7.40 -2.13
C GLY A 355 -3.00 -7.39 -1.04
N GLN A 356 -2.52 -8.56 -0.62
CA GLN A 356 -1.65 -8.73 0.55
C GLN A 356 -0.25 -8.11 0.39
N THR A 357 0.29 -8.08 -0.82
CA THR A 357 1.67 -7.59 -1.08
C THR A 357 1.72 -6.13 -1.51
N MET A 358 0.61 -5.61 -2.04
CA MET A 358 0.51 -4.23 -2.50
C MET A 358 -0.93 -3.75 -2.36
N ASN A 359 -1.19 -2.93 -1.35
CA ASN A 359 -2.49 -2.31 -1.19
C ASN A 359 -2.69 -1.22 -2.26
N PRO A 360 -3.81 -1.24 -3.02
CA PRO A 360 -4.15 -0.15 -3.92
C PRO A 360 -4.27 1.16 -3.15
N SER A 361 -3.91 2.27 -3.79
CA SER A 361 -4.13 3.60 -3.21
C SER A 361 -5.60 3.99 -3.30
N THR A 362 -6.00 4.99 -2.52
CA THR A 362 -7.32 5.63 -2.66
C THR A 362 -7.54 6.12 -4.09
N GLN A 363 -6.47 6.59 -4.77
CA GLN A 363 -6.52 7.02 -6.16
C GLN A 363 -6.80 5.86 -7.12
N ASP A 364 -6.16 4.70 -6.94
CA ASP A 364 -6.39 3.51 -7.79
C ASP A 364 -7.86 3.06 -7.70
N ILE A 365 -8.43 3.08 -6.48
CA ILE A 365 -9.84 2.74 -6.25
C ILE A 365 -10.76 3.80 -6.87
N LEU A 366 -10.45 5.08 -6.70
CA LEU A 366 -11.19 6.20 -7.29
C LEU A 366 -11.25 6.11 -8.81
N GLU A 367 -10.14 5.80 -9.46
CA GLU A 367 -10.08 5.65 -10.91
C GLU A 367 -10.94 4.49 -11.41
N ALA A 368 -10.91 3.36 -10.71
CA ALA A 368 -11.76 2.22 -11.03
C ALA A 368 -13.25 2.57 -10.87
N VAL A 369 -13.63 3.20 -9.76
CA VAL A 369 -15.01 3.67 -9.51
C VAL A 369 -15.48 4.65 -10.59
N ASN A 370 -14.64 5.62 -10.98
CA ASN A 370 -14.99 6.62 -11.99
C ASN A 370 -15.15 6.02 -13.40
N LYS A 371 -14.49 4.91 -13.72
CA LYS A 371 -14.60 4.20 -15.01
C LYS A 371 -15.91 3.40 -15.14
N VAL A 372 -16.54 3.01 -14.04
CA VAL A 372 -17.78 2.22 -14.08
C VAL A 372 -18.95 3.12 -14.53
N PRO A 373 -19.72 2.77 -15.58
CA PRO A 373 -20.85 3.58 -16.06
C PRO A 373 -22.11 3.34 -15.20
N ALA A 374 -22.05 3.71 -13.92
CA ALA A 374 -23.14 3.55 -12.96
C ALA A 374 -23.27 4.77 -12.05
N GLU A 375 -24.48 5.03 -11.53
CA GLU A 375 -24.77 6.09 -10.57
C GLU A 375 -24.17 5.76 -9.19
N THR A 376 -24.38 4.51 -8.75
CA THR A 376 -23.84 3.96 -7.50
C THR A 376 -22.83 2.87 -7.81
N VAL A 377 -21.69 2.88 -7.13
CA VAL A 377 -20.66 1.86 -7.29
C VAL A 377 -20.39 1.18 -5.95
N PHE A 378 -20.64 -0.11 -5.90
CA PHE A 378 -20.23 -0.96 -4.78
C PHE A 378 -18.75 -1.29 -4.89
N VAL A 379 -18.02 -1.21 -3.77
CA VAL A 379 -16.60 -1.56 -3.70
C VAL A 379 -16.42 -2.75 -2.77
N LEU A 380 -15.77 -3.80 -3.27
CA LEU A 380 -15.38 -5.00 -2.53
C LEU A 380 -13.87 -4.94 -2.26
N PRO A 381 -13.42 -4.49 -1.08
CA PRO A 381 -11.99 -4.37 -0.75
C PRO A 381 -11.26 -5.70 -0.62
N ASN A 382 -11.95 -6.75 -0.14
CA ASN A 382 -11.44 -8.12 0.06
C ASN A 382 -10.16 -8.23 0.91
N ASN A 383 -9.85 -7.16 1.62
CA ASN A 383 -8.72 -7.08 2.54
C ASN A 383 -9.02 -5.99 3.60
N LYS A 384 -8.84 -6.34 4.88
CA LYS A 384 -9.04 -5.41 6.01
C LYS A 384 -8.24 -4.10 5.89
N ASN A 385 -7.05 -4.16 5.28
CA ASN A 385 -6.15 -3.01 5.12
C ASN A 385 -6.58 -2.04 4.01
N ILE A 386 -7.50 -2.47 3.14
CA ILE A 386 -7.99 -1.67 2.00
C ILE A 386 -9.32 -0.97 2.31
N ILE A 387 -10.09 -1.48 3.29
CA ILE A 387 -11.43 -0.95 3.62
C ILE A 387 -11.39 0.56 3.87
N MET A 388 -10.44 1.05 4.66
CA MET A 388 -10.35 2.48 4.98
C MET A 388 -10.00 3.33 3.75
N ALA A 389 -9.12 2.85 2.87
CA ALA A 389 -8.81 3.53 1.62
C ALA A 389 -10.03 3.61 0.70
N ALA A 390 -10.80 2.51 0.59
CA ALA A 390 -12.04 2.46 -0.17
C ALA A 390 -13.10 3.45 0.37
N GLN A 391 -13.25 3.55 1.69
CA GLN A 391 -14.18 4.49 2.34
C GLN A 391 -13.86 5.97 2.10
N GLN A 392 -12.59 6.32 1.77
CA GLN A 392 -12.23 7.70 1.44
C GLN A 392 -12.65 8.11 0.03
N VAL A 393 -12.99 7.15 -0.84
CA VAL A 393 -13.29 7.42 -2.26
C VAL A 393 -14.60 8.20 -2.42
N ASP A 394 -15.61 7.95 -1.59
CA ASP A 394 -16.91 8.64 -1.64
C ASP A 394 -16.76 10.18 -1.60
N ALA A 395 -15.85 10.67 -0.77
CA ALA A 395 -15.58 12.12 -0.66
C ALA A 395 -14.82 12.71 -1.87
N LEU A 396 -14.35 11.90 -2.82
CA LEU A 396 -13.49 12.30 -3.93
C LEU A 396 -14.18 12.19 -5.31
N THR A 397 -15.39 11.63 -5.37
CA THR A 397 -16.18 11.45 -6.59
C THR A 397 -17.60 12.00 -6.40
N PRO A 398 -18.29 12.47 -7.48
CA PRO A 398 -19.72 12.78 -7.42
C PRO A 398 -20.62 11.54 -7.43
N LYS A 399 -20.07 10.33 -7.70
CA LYS A 399 -20.83 9.08 -7.64
C LYS A 399 -21.12 8.69 -6.20
N ASN A 400 -22.21 7.98 -5.98
CA ASN A 400 -22.48 7.34 -4.71
C ASN A 400 -21.60 6.08 -4.57
N VAL A 401 -20.80 5.96 -3.51
CA VAL A 401 -19.88 4.84 -3.28
C VAL A 401 -20.28 4.07 -2.04
N VAL A 402 -20.61 2.79 -2.22
CA VAL A 402 -20.99 1.90 -1.12
C VAL A 402 -19.88 0.86 -0.90
N VAL A 403 -19.25 0.85 0.26
CA VAL A 403 -18.17 -0.09 0.57
C VAL A 403 -18.69 -1.28 1.36
N ILE A 404 -18.71 -2.45 0.74
CA ILE A 404 -19.02 -3.71 1.42
C ILE A 404 -17.72 -4.19 2.09
N SER A 405 -17.69 -4.18 3.43
CA SER A 405 -16.48 -4.38 4.24
C SER A 405 -15.95 -5.83 4.21
N SER A 406 -15.83 -6.43 3.02
CA SER A 406 -15.22 -7.74 2.82
C SER A 406 -13.73 -7.72 3.21
N LYS A 407 -13.29 -8.70 3.98
CA LYS A 407 -11.93 -8.81 4.51
C LYS A 407 -11.10 -9.86 3.79
N THR A 408 -11.75 -10.69 2.98
CA THR A 408 -11.13 -11.78 2.22
C THR A 408 -11.78 -11.91 0.86
N VAL A 409 -11.05 -12.47 -0.11
CA VAL A 409 -11.58 -12.72 -1.46
C VAL A 409 -12.80 -13.66 -1.42
N PRO A 410 -12.81 -14.78 -0.66
CA PRO A 410 -14.02 -15.58 -0.50
C PRO A 410 -15.24 -14.77 -0.04
N GLN A 411 -15.09 -13.88 0.95
CA GLN A 411 -16.19 -13.00 1.38
C GLN A 411 -16.71 -12.11 0.25
N GLY A 412 -15.81 -11.57 -0.60
CA GLY A 412 -16.22 -10.78 -1.76
C GLY A 412 -16.97 -11.60 -2.81
N ILE A 413 -16.55 -12.85 -3.03
CA ILE A 413 -17.23 -13.76 -3.95
C ILE A 413 -18.63 -14.09 -3.44
N THR A 414 -18.77 -14.45 -2.15
CA THR A 414 -20.07 -14.72 -1.54
C THR A 414 -20.97 -13.47 -1.54
N ALA A 415 -20.41 -12.27 -1.33
CA ALA A 415 -21.16 -11.03 -1.47
C ALA A 415 -21.70 -10.85 -2.90
N MET A 416 -20.91 -11.16 -3.93
CA MET A 416 -21.37 -11.10 -5.33
C MET A 416 -22.45 -12.12 -5.66
N LEU A 417 -22.43 -13.31 -5.06
CA LEU A 417 -23.50 -14.31 -5.22
C LEU A 417 -24.83 -13.84 -4.62
N ASN A 418 -24.79 -12.89 -3.70
CA ASN A 418 -25.99 -12.27 -3.08
C ASN A 418 -26.34 -10.90 -3.69
N PHE A 419 -25.61 -10.45 -4.72
CA PHE A 419 -25.89 -9.21 -5.42
C PHE A 419 -27.03 -9.39 -6.43
N ASN A 420 -28.01 -8.48 -6.42
CA ASN A 420 -29.10 -8.41 -7.39
C ASN A 420 -29.05 -7.09 -8.15
N GLY A 421 -28.63 -7.11 -9.40
CA GLY A 421 -28.54 -5.90 -10.24
C GLY A 421 -29.87 -5.14 -10.48
N GLU A 422 -31.01 -5.78 -10.21
CA GLU A 422 -32.35 -5.16 -10.29
C GLU A 422 -32.90 -4.71 -8.92
N GLY A 423 -32.19 -5.03 -7.82
CA GLY A 423 -32.54 -4.64 -6.46
C GLY A 423 -32.21 -3.18 -6.13
N SER A 424 -32.75 -2.66 -5.05
CA SER A 424 -32.36 -1.35 -4.53
C SER A 424 -30.94 -1.35 -3.94
N ILE A 425 -30.36 -0.17 -3.73
CA ILE A 425 -29.05 0.01 -3.13
C ILE A 425 -29.05 -0.58 -1.72
N GLU A 426 -30.07 -0.25 -0.93
CA GLU A 426 -30.19 -0.67 0.46
C GLU A 426 -30.38 -2.20 0.60
N GLU A 427 -31.16 -2.81 -0.30
CA GLU A 427 -31.35 -4.27 -0.33
C GLU A 427 -30.05 -4.98 -0.66
N ASN A 428 -29.30 -4.49 -1.66
CA ASN A 428 -28.01 -5.05 -2.04
C ASN A 428 -26.97 -4.86 -0.94
N GLU A 429 -26.86 -3.68 -0.35
CA GLU A 429 -25.94 -3.41 0.75
C GLU A 429 -26.21 -4.35 1.94
N ALA A 430 -27.47 -4.51 2.31
CA ALA A 430 -27.87 -5.40 3.40
C ALA A 430 -27.54 -6.86 3.08
N ALA A 431 -27.97 -7.38 1.92
CA ALA A 431 -27.76 -8.77 1.52
C ALA A 431 -26.27 -9.13 1.37
N MET A 432 -25.50 -8.28 0.70
CA MET A 432 -24.07 -8.47 0.52
C MET A 432 -23.32 -8.40 1.88
N THR A 433 -23.70 -7.48 2.76
CA THR A 433 -23.06 -7.34 4.08
C THR A 433 -23.40 -8.52 4.99
N GLU A 434 -24.64 -8.98 5.00
CA GLU A 434 -25.07 -10.13 5.80
C GLU A 434 -24.36 -11.42 5.35
N SER A 435 -24.19 -11.60 4.06
CA SER A 435 -23.51 -12.76 3.48
C SER A 435 -22.03 -12.89 3.86
N LEU A 436 -21.35 -11.80 4.26
CA LEU A 436 -19.96 -11.88 4.70
C LEU A 436 -19.76 -12.76 5.95
N ALA A 437 -20.79 -12.93 6.75
CA ALA A 437 -20.76 -13.73 7.97
C ALA A 437 -21.01 -15.23 7.74
N THR A 438 -21.49 -15.62 6.56
CA THR A 438 -21.81 -17.02 6.26
C THR A 438 -20.58 -17.82 5.79
N VAL A 439 -19.54 -17.13 5.31
CA VAL A 439 -18.35 -17.76 4.76
C VAL A 439 -17.17 -17.72 5.74
N ASP A 440 -16.63 -18.87 6.04
CA ASP A 440 -15.36 -19.02 6.71
C ASP A 440 -14.22 -19.08 5.68
N THR A 441 -13.21 -18.29 5.91
CA THR A 441 -12.04 -18.23 5.03
C THR A 441 -10.82 -18.85 5.71
N MET A 442 -10.19 -19.79 5.04
CA MET A 442 -8.90 -20.35 5.43
C MET A 442 -7.85 -20.00 4.41
N GLN A 443 -6.63 -19.84 4.86
CA GLN A 443 -5.51 -19.42 4.01
C GLN A 443 -4.28 -20.26 4.37
N ILE A 444 -3.53 -20.69 3.36
CA ILE A 444 -2.23 -21.32 3.56
C ILE A 444 -1.17 -20.52 2.86
N THR A 445 -0.17 -20.09 3.63
CA THR A 445 0.98 -19.30 3.18
C THR A 445 2.27 -19.86 3.77
N TYR A 446 3.35 -19.08 3.75
CA TYR A 446 4.66 -19.45 4.31
C TYR A 446 5.16 -18.40 5.31
N ALA A 447 6.03 -18.83 6.22
CA ALA A 447 6.73 -17.95 7.13
C ALA A 447 7.93 -17.29 6.42
N ALA A 448 7.90 -15.96 6.34
CA ALA A 448 9.00 -15.18 5.74
C ALA A 448 10.20 -14.99 6.71
N ARG A 449 10.04 -15.34 7.99
CA ARG A 449 11.06 -15.23 9.03
C ARG A 449 10.74 -16.13 10.22
N ASN A 450 11.75 -16.36 11.08
CA ASN A 450 11.52 -17.02 12.36
C ASN A 450 10.71 -16.10 13.29
N SER A 451 9.71 -16.64 13.96
CA SER A 451 8.93 -15.91 14.98
C SER A 451 8.31 -16.89 15.99
N ASP A 452 8.04 -16.40 17.20
CA ASP A 452 7.19 -17.09 18.18
C ASP A 452 5.86 -16.32 18.23
N PHE A 453 4.81 -16.96 17.78
CA PHE A 453 3.48 -16.33 17.73
C PHE A 453 2.39 -17.31 18.17
N ASP A 454 1.56 -16.90 19.10
CA ASP A 454 0.42 -17.67 19.64
C ASP A 454 0.81 -19.04 20.21
N GLY A 455 2.06 -19.17 20.71
CA GLY A 455 2.61 -20.42 21.25
C GLY A 455 3.08 -21.39 20.16
N TYR A 456 3.16 -20.94 18.91
CA TYR A 456 3.77 -21.66 17.81
C TYR A 456 5.20 -21.15 17.60
N ASP A 457 6.17 -22.08 17.61
CA ASP A 457 7.55 -21.83 17.19
C ASP A 457 7.60 -21.94 15.66
N ILE A 458 7.68 -20.79 14.99
CA ILE A 458 7.60 -20.67 13.54
C ILE A 458 9.00 -20.46 12.98
N HIS A 459 9.40 -21.30 12.03
CA HIS A 459 10.66 -21.17 11.33
C HIS A 459 10.45 -20.63 9.91
N GLU A 460 11.41 -19.88 9.42
CA GLU A 460 11.42 -19.41 8.03
C GLU A 460 11.24 -20.58 7.05
N GLY A 461 10.29 -20.43 6.12
CA GLY A 461 9.92 -21.44 5.14
C GLY A 461 8.91 -22.48 5.63
N ASP A 462 8.48 -22.46 6.90
CA ASP A 462 7.36 -23.29 7.36
C ASP A 462 6.06 -22.83 6.70
N TYR A 463 5.15 -23.78 6.43
CA TYR A 463 3.79 -23.45 6.02
C TYR A 463 2.97 -22.96 7.21
N LEU A 464 2.17 -21.94 6.98
CA LEU A 464 1.24 -21.35 7.96
C LEU A 464 -0.19 -21.54 7.47
N ALA A 465 -1.05 -22.04 8.34
CA ALA A 465 -2.49 -22.07 8.11
C ALA A 465 -3.18 -21.01 8.96
N LEU A 466 -4.03 -20.21 8.35
CA LEU A 466 -4.88 -19.24 9.01
C LEU A 466 -6.34 -19.67 8.90
N TYR A 467 -7.12 -19.46 9.94
CA TYR A 467 -8.56 -19.56 9.96
C TYR A 467 -9.15 -18.19 10.31
N GLY A 468 -9.80 -17.56 9.34
CA GLY A 468 -10.11 -16.13 9.44
C GLY A 468 -8.84 -15.27 9.59
N SER A 469 -8.71 -14.60 10.73
CA SER A 469 -7.52 -13.77 11.04
C SER A 469 -6.56 -14.42 12.06
N ALA A 470 -6.88 -15.62 12.56
CA ALA A 470 -6.09 -16.31 13.58
C ALA A 470 -5.14 -17.33 12.95
N LEU A 471 -3.95 -17.47 13.52
CA LEU A 471 -3.05 -18.57 13.17
C LEU A 471 -3.66 -19.88 13.68
N PHE A 472 -3.93 -20.80 12.75
CA PHE A 472 -4.51 -22.10 13.04
C PHE A 472 -3.44 -23.15 13.30
N GLY A 473 -2.30 -23.05 12.62
CA GLY A 473 -1.19 -23.99 12.78
C GLY A 473 -0.01 -23.72 11.87
N THR A 474 1.11 -24.35 12.18
CA THR A 474 2.33 -24.33 11.38
C THR A 474 2.85 -25.75 11.14
N SER A 475 3.47 -25.99 9.98
CA SER A 475 4.06 -27.29 9.65
C SER A 475 5.05 -27.17 8.49
N LYS A 476 6.05 -28.08 8.46
CA LYS A 476 6.92 -28.28 7.30
C LYS A 476 6.24 -29.06 6.16
N ASP A 477 5.14 -29.74 6.44
CA ASP A 477 4.34 -30.47 5.43
C ASP A 477 2.95 -29.84 5.32
N ILE A 478 2.68 -29.20 4.17
CA ILE A 478 1.42 -28.55 3.85
C ILE A 478 0.22 -29.50 3.97
N LYS A 479 0.40 -30.81 3.75
CA LYS A 479 -0.68 -31.79 3.84
C LYS A 479 -1.19 -31.96 5.28
N VAL A 480 -0.35 -31.79 6.27
CA VAL A 480 -0.76 -31.82 7.69
C VAL A 480 -1.75 -30.69 7.93
N LEU A 481 -1.44 -29.47 7.47
CA LEU A 481 -2.30 -28.32 7.63
C LEU A 481 -3.62 -28.48 6.86
N LEU A 482 -3.56 -28.96 5.61
CA LEU A 482 -4.76 -29.24 4.81
C LEU A 482 -5.70 -30.24 5.50
N ARG A 483 -5.17 -31.34 6.07
CA ARG A 483 -5.97 -32.31 6.82
C ARG A 483 -6.59 -31.69 8.08
N SER A 484 -5.82 -30.95 8.87
CA SER A 484 -6.34 -30.31 10.08
C SER A 484 -7.41 -29.25 9.78
N LEU A 485 -7.25 -28.49 8.66
CA LEU A 485 -8.28 -27.56 8.21
C LEU A 485 -9.54 -28.29 7.73
N ALA A 486 -9.40 -29.39 6.97
CA ALA A 486 -10.52 -30.18 6.51
C ALA A 486 -11.30 -30.83 7.68
N GLU A 487 -10.59 -31.33 8.71
CA GLU A 487 -11.21 -31.84 9.94
C GLU A 487 -12.01 -30.75 10.66
N LYS A 488 -11.46 -29.54 10.74
CA LYS A 488 -12.15 -28.39 11.34
C LYS A 488 -13.41 -28.02 10.57
N VAL A 489 -13.34 -27.96 9.24
CA VAL A 489 -14.49 -27.69 8.34
C VAL A 489 -15.59 -28.73 8.50
N ARG A 490 -15.22 -30.03 8.54
CA ARG A 490 -16.16 -31.13 8.78
C ARG A 490 -16.87 -30.98 10.14
N ASP A 491 -16.09 -30.68 11.20
CA ASP A 491 -16.64 -30.58 12.55
C ASP A 491 -17.58 -29.37 12.72
N GLU A 492 -17.46 -28.36 11.84
CA GLU A 492 -18.37 -27.22 11.74
C GLU A 492 -19.58 -27.47 10.83
N GLY A 493 -19.62 -28.61 10.14
CA GLY A 493 -20.75 -29.03 9.33
C GLY A 493 -20.94 -28.18 8.07
N LYS A 494 -19.84 -27.69 7.47
CA LYS A 494 -19.88 -26.91 6.24
C LYS A 494 -20.18 -27.83 5.05
N GLU A 495 -21.04 -27.35 4.14
CA GLU A 495 -21.57 -28.11 3.02
C GLU A 495 -20.91 -27.75 1.67
N PHE A 496 -20.41 -26.51 1.53
CA PHE A 496 -19.78 -26.03 0.30
C PHE A 496 -18.33 -25.58 0.59
N ILE A 497 -17.38 -26.20 -0.13
CA ILE A 497 -15.97 -25.90 0.02
C ILE A 497 -15.41 -25.53 -1.35
N THR A 498 -14.83 -24.33 -1.47
CA THR A 498 -14.12 -23.92 -2.69
C THR A 498 -12.67 -23.63 -2.40
N ILE A 499 -11.78 -24.29 -3.11
CA ILE A 499 -10.32 -24.16 -2.96
C ILE A 499 -9.77 -23.40 -4.17
N TYR A 500 -9.19 -22.22 -3.93
CA TYR A 500 -8.49 -21.42 -4.93
C TYR A 500 -6.98 -21.63 -4.75
N TYR A 501 -6.29 -22.20 -5.75
CA TYR A 501 -4.85 -22.39 -5.67
C TYR A 501 -4.07 -21.23 -6.31
N GLY A 502 -2.95 -20.86 -5.67
CA GLY A 502 -2.10 -19.76 -6.08
C GLY A 502 -1.14 -20.10 -7.24
N ASN A 503 -0.43 -19.10 -7.74
CA ASN A 503 0.48 -19.22 -8.88
C ASN A 503 1.67 -20.18 -8.62
N ASP A 504 2.06 -20.36 -7.35
CA ASP A 504 3.16 -21.25 -6.94
C ASP A 504 2.72 -22.73 -6.77
N VAL A 505 1.43 -23.02 -7.00
CA VAL A 505 0.87 -24.36 -6.86
C VAL A 505 0.54 -24.96 -8.23
N LYS A 506 1.16 -26.10 -8.55
CA LYS A 506 0.80 -26.84 -9.77
C LYS A 506 -0.55 -27.53 -9.59
N GLU A 507 -1.37 -27.54 -10.63
CA GLU A 507 -2.72 -28.15 -10.65
C GLU A 507 -2.74 -29.57 -10.05
N LYS A 508 -1.75 -30.40 -10.36
CA LYS A 508 -1.63 -31.76 -9.77
C LYS A 508 -1.51 -31.75 -8.24
N HIS A 509 -0.91 -30.70 -7.64
CA HIS A 509 -0.82 -30.57 -6.18
C HIS A 509 -2.12 -29.99 -5.61
N ALA A 510 -2.74 -29.07 -6.34
CA ALA A 510 -4.02 -28.51 -5.99
C ALA A 510 -5.11 -29.59 -5.96
N GLN A 511 -5.12 -30.51 -6.94
CA GLN A 511 -6.03 -31.64 -6.95
C GLN A 511 -5.89 -32.52 -5.69
N LYS A 512 -4.66 -32.78 -5.23
CA LYS A 512 -4.44 -33.54 -3.99
C LYS A 512 -4.97 -32.81 -2.74
N ALA A 513 -4.97 -31.48 -2.74
CA ALA A 513 -5.58 -30.72 -1.66
C ALA A 513 -7.11 -30.90 -1.68
N ALA A 514 -7.73 -30.81 -2.86
CA ALA A 514 -9.16 -31.09 -3.03
C ALA A 514 -9.53 -32.53 -2.63
N ASP A 515 -8.72 -33.52 -3.02
CA ASP A 515 -8.92 -34.92 -2.66
C ASP A 515 -8.89 -35.12 -1.12
N ILE A 516 -8.02 -34.40 -0.40
CA ILE A 516 -7.96 -34.45 1.07
C ILE A 516 -9.27 -33.91 1.69
N PHE A 517 -9.79 -32.78 1.18
CA PHE A 517 -11.06 -32.24 1.67
C PHE A 517 -12.23 -33.17 1.34
N ALA A 518 -12.30 -33.72 0.12
CA ALA A 518 -13.33 -34.65 -0.28
C ALA A 518 -13.29 -35.96 0.54
N GLU A 519 -12.09 -36.45 0.91
CA GLU A 519 -11.92 -37.62 1.78
C GLU A 519 -12.46 -37.40 3.20
N ILE A 520 -12.17 -36.19 3.77
CA ILE A 520 -12.46 -35.89 5.17
C ILE A 520 -13.87 -35.31 5.35
N CYS A 521 -14.38 -34.57 4.36
CA CYS A 521 -15.71 -33.97 4.33
C CYS A 521 -16.59 -34.62 3.27
N PRO A 522 -16.99 -35.91 3.41
CA PRO A 522 -17.69 -36.63 2.36
C PRO A 522 -19.10 -36.11 2.05
N ASP A 523 -19.68 -35.35 2.97
CA ASP A 523 -20.99 -34.72 2.84
C ASP A 523 -20.94 -33.32 2.21
N ALA A 524 -19.73 -32.77 1.99
CA ALA A 524 -19.53 -31.43 1.43
C ALA A 524 -19.20 -31.48 -0.08
N ASP A 525 -19.66 -30.48 -0.81
CA ASP A 525 -19.33 -30.28 -2.22
C ASP A 525 -17.99 -29.54 -2.33
N VAL A 526 -16.97 -30.19 -2.88
CA VAL A 526 -15.61 -29.65 -2.93
C VAL A 526 -15.25 -29.20 -4.35
N ASN A 527 -15.07 -27.90 -4.53
CA ASN A 527 -14.71 -27.29 -5.80
C ASN A 527 -13.24 -26.84 -5.80
N LEU A 528 -12.56 -27.00 -6.93
CA LEU A 528 -11.17 -26.56 -7.13
C LEU A 528 -11.09 -25.59 -8.29
N LEU A 529 -10.55 -24.39 -8.04
CA LEU A 529 -10.39 -23.34 -9.05
C LEU A 529 -8.95 -22.80 -9.04
N SER A 530 -8.46 -22.42 -10.22
CA SER A 530 -7.21 -21.67 -10.31
C SER A 530 -7.46 -20.22 -9.90
N GLY A 531 -6.86 -19.78 -8.81
CA GLY A 531 -6.94 -18.39 -8.39
C GLY A 531 -5.79 -17.54 -8.96
N GLY A 532 -4.61 -18.15 -9.13
CA GLY A 532 -3.40 -17.45 -9.59
C GLY A 532 -2.89 -16.38 -8.62
N GLN A 533 -3.38 -16.36 -7.39
CA GLN A 533 -2.98 -15.38 -6.37
C GLN A 533 -1.53 -15.61 -5.93
N PRO A 534 -0.79 -14.50 -5.67
CA PRO A 534 0.53 -14.56 -5.05
C PRO A 534 0.43 -14.79 -3.54
N VAL A 535 1.54 -15.15 -2.88
CA VAL A 535 1.70 -15.29 -1.42
C VAL A 535 0.95 -16.47 -0.81
N TYR A 536 -0.30 -16.68 -1.18
CA TYR A 536 -1.11 -17.78 -0.66
C TYR A 536 -1.09 -18.97 -1.60
N TYR A 537 -0.61 -20.11 -1.10
CA TYR A 537 -0.72 -21.38 -1.82
C TYR A 537 -2.17 -21.78 -2.03
N TYR A 538 -3.00 -21.57 -1.00
CA TYR A 538 -4.43 -21.85 -1.04
C TYR A 538 -5.23 -20.77 -0.33
N LEU A 539 -6.30 -20.33 -0.95
CA LEU A 539 -7.42 -19.65 -0.32
C LEU A 539 -8.60 -20.63 -0.33
N ILE A 540 -9.23 -20.85 0.82
CA ILE A 540 -10.30 -21.84 0.95
C ILE A 540 -11.52 -21.15 1.55
N SER A 541 -12.66 -21.26 0.87
CA SER A 541 -13.97 -20.87 1.32
C SER A 541 -14.69 -22.08 1.88
N ALA A 542 -15.38 -21.94 3.01
CA ALA A 542 -16.26 -22.96 3.55
C ALA A 542 -17.57 -22.32 4.02
N GLU A 543 -18.71 -22.81 3.50
CA GLU A 543 -20.06 -22.28 3.72
C GLU A 543 -21.01 -23.33 4.23
#